data_61ca6089c8eafe21c7125610f6f8759a
#
_entry.id   61ca6089c8eafe21c7125610f6f8759a
#
_cell.length_a   1.000
_cell.length_b   1.000
_cell.length_c   1.000
_cell.angle_alpha   90.00
_cell.angle_beta   90.00
_cell.angle_gamma   90.00
#
_symmetry.space_group_name_H-M   'P 1'
#
loop_
_entity.id
_entity.type
_entity.pdbx_description
1 polymer ?
#
loop_
_entity_poly.entity_id
_entity_poly.type
_entity_poly.pdbx_seq_one_letter_code
_entity_poly.pdbx_strand_id
1 'polypeptide(L)'
;MTARKLDGPSSRHPLGWYNQYRSDPLTLFYDQAVAYGGSVRLRMANQHVHLLVDPEHINQVLVTHATKYEKGISYRSLNYLLGPGLLTSGGELWKRQRALIKPAFGRRHVESEVPQMVACGERMLDRLDRLADSGEAFDIVPELMGFAADVVCRAVMGADIDDVLPQIEDDVREGVSWVMRHMAAPVQIPPEVPTPANRRFRSVLSRLHRVVDDVIAGHRRDGGDAEAKSLLGRLLAARDDAGHAMDEEQLRHEVLTFLLAGHETTGGALAWTLYELGRNPAVLAAAQAEVDAALAGADDYATAIADAAPKLDYVSRAADEAMRLHPPAWAFSRTALEADSFDRFDLEPGAVVVISPFVNHRLPQFWDSPLTFDPDRFTRENTRARPTFRYFPFGWGAHLCVGQHMALVEVRVGLALLLSRYDLELVNGMRVRENPEISNTPDPVVVRLRRRAAVAPEPQLEVL
;
A
#
# COMPACT_ATOMS: atom_id res chain seq x y z
N MET A 1 40.47 -6.90 -11.83
CA MET A 1 40.32 -5.68 -11.02
C MET A 1 39.46 -6.05 -9.82
N THR A 2 39.85 -5.64 -8.59
CA THR A 2 39.02 -5.84 -7.40
C THR A 2 37.76 -4.97 -7.51
N ALA A 3 36.60 -5.59 -7.31
CA ALA A 3 35.32 -4.87 -7.33
C ALA A 3 35.32 -3.72 -6.32
N ARG A 4 34.91 -2.54 -6.77
CA ARG A 4 34.74 -1.35 -5.91
C ARG A 4 33.57 -1.58 -4.95
N LYS A 5 33.75 -1.34 -3.67
CA LYS A 5 32.70 -1.60 -2.67
C LYS A 5 32.06 -0.30 -2.24
N LEU A 6 30.73 -0.30 -2.14
CA LEU A 6 29.99 0.77 -1.49
C LEU A 6 30.41 0.87 -0.02
N ASP A 7 30.60 2.09 0.46
CA ASP A 7 30.95 2.35 1.86
C ASP A 7 29.79 1.97 2.80
N GLY A 8 30.14 1.71 4.05
CA GLY A 8 29.16 1.39 5.06
C GLY A 8 29.74 1.15 6.44
N PRO A 9 28.89 1.16 7.48
CA PRO A 9 29.34 1.04 8.86
C PRO A 9 29.92 -0.35 9.15
N SER A 10 31.02 -0.36 9.87
CA SER A 10 31.57 -1.59 10.44
C SER A 10 30.71 -2.05 11.63
N SER A 11 30.53 -3.35 11.78
CA SER A 11 29.91 -3.92 12.98
C SER A 11 30.76 -5.06 13.53
N ARG A 12 31.06 -5.00 14.83
CA ARG A 12 31.75 -6.08 15.57
C ARG A 12 30.80 -7.22 15.95
N HIS A 13 29.49 -6.99 15.88
CA HIS A 13 28.50 -8.02 16.19
C HIS A 13 28.49 -9.12 15.13
N PRO A 14 28.46 -10.42 15.49
CA PRO A 14 28.45 -11.53 14.52
C PRO A 14 27.39 -11.41 13.44
N LEU A 15 26.19 -10.97 13.81
CA LEU A 15 25.07 -10.76 12.90
C LEU A 15 25.03 -9.38 12.22
N GLY A 16 26.10 -8.56 12.35
CA GLY A 16 26.13 -7.23 11.78
C GLY A 16 25.03 -6.33 12.34
N TRP A 17 24.25 -5.72 11.49
CA TRP A 17 23.13 -4.83 11.81
C TRP A 17 21.77 -5.54 11.88
N TYR A 18 21.74 -6.87 11.75
CA TYR A 18 20.53 -7.66 11.66
C TYR A 18 19.58 -7.48 12.86
N ASN A 19 20.09 -7.42 14.08
CA ASN A 19 19.25 -7.24 15.26
C ASN A 19 18.55 -5.87 15.26
N GLN A 20 19.26 -4.81 14.87
CA GLN A 20 18.67 -3.48 14.76
C GLN A 20 17.67 -3.40 13.61
N TYR A 21 17.99 -4.03 12.48
CA TYR A 21 17.02 -4.17 11.37
C TYR A 21 15.71 -4.84 11.81
N ARG A 22 15.79 -5.86 12.66
CA ARG A 22 14.59 -6.54 13.18
C ARG A 22 13.81 -5.69 14.17
N SER A 23 14.42 -4.84 14.95
CA SER A 23 13.75 -4.02 15.96
C SER A 23 13.23 -2.71 15.40
N ASP A 24 13.99 -2.07 14.50
CA ASP A 24 13.65 -0.78 13.91
C ASP A 24 14.37 -0.60 12.56
N PRO A 25 13.83 -1.17 11.47
CA PRO A 25 14.44 -1.06 10.15
C PRO A 25 14.36 0.36 9.59
N LEU A 26 13.34 1.14 9.94
CA LEU A 26 13.12 2.49 9.41
C LEU A 26 14.20 3.44 9.90
N THR A 27 14.41 3.50 11.22
CA THR A 27 15.47 4.33 11.83
C THR A 27 16.85 3.85 11.38
N LEU A 28 17.09 2.54 11.33
CA LEU A 28 18.37 2.02 10.86
C LEU A 28 18.71 2.52 9.45
N PHE A 29 17.79 2.36 8.50
CA PHE A 29 18.07 2.75 7.12
C PHE A 29 18.19 4.27 6.96
N TYR A 30 17.34 5.04 7.64
CA TYR A 30 17.39 6.49 7.60
C TYR A 30 18.69 7.04 8.18
N ASP A 31 19.04 6.63 9.39
CA ASP A 31 20.25 7.12 10.08
C ASP A 31 21.52 6.79 9.31
N GLN A 32 21.60 5.57 8.75
CA GLN A 32 22.75 5.20 7.96
C GLN A 32 22.84 5.98 6.64
N ALA A 33 21.72 6.21 5.95
CA ALA A 33 21.69 7.03 4.73
C ALA A 33 22.12 8.47 5.02
N VAL A 34 21.68 9.05 6.14
CA VAL A 34 22.09 10.40 6.58
C VAL A 34 23.58 10.43 6.96
N ALA A 35 24.04 9.46 7.77
CA ALA A 35 25.42 9.42 8.24
C ALA A 35 26.45 9.27 7.10
N TYR A 36 26.10 8.55 6.04
CA TYR A 36 26.96 8.35 4.86
C TYR A 36 26.67 9.34 3.73
N GLY A 37 25.68 10.23 3.91
CA GLY A 37 25.29 11.23 2.90
C GLY A 37 24.77 10.63 1.60
N GLY A 38 24.26 9.38 1.62
CA GLY A 38 23.78 8.72 0.42
C GLY A 38 23.59 7.21 0.56
N SER A 39 23.85 6.50 -0.55
CA SER A 39 23.77 5.04 -0.60
C SER A 39 24.80 4.38 0.32
N VAL A 40 24.42 3.28 0.98
CA VAL A 40 25.23 2.65 2.02
C VAL A 40 25.12 1.13 1.98
N ARG A 41 26.23 0.43 2.30
CA ARG A 41 26.26 -1.03 2.41
C ARG A 41 26.22 -1.47 3.88
N LEU A 42 25.22 -2.30 4.21
CA LEU A 42 25.03 -2.84 5.55
C LEU A 42 25.27 -4.35 5.57
N ARG A 43 26.01 -4.84 6.55
CA ARG A 43 26.16 -6.28 6.78
C ARG A 43 24.99 -6.78 7.63
N MET A 44 24.17 -7.66 7.06
CA MET A 44 23.03 -8.33 7.69
C MET A 44 23.33 -9.83 7.80
N ALA A 45 23.76 -10.28 8.96
CA ALA A 45 24.26 -11.64 9.19
C ALA A 45 25.37 -12.02 8.20
N ASN A 46 25.11 -12.96 7.30
CA ASN A 46 26.03 -13.45 6.26
C ASN A 46 25.86 -12.73 4.90
N GLN A 47 24.94 -11.77 4.80
CA GLN A 47 24.67 -11.04 3.55
C GLN A 47 25.04 -9.57 3.66
N HIS A 48 25.33 -8.96 2.53
CA HIS A 48 25.43 -7.52 2.39
C HIS A 48 24.18 -6.97 1.68
N VAL A 49 23.57 -5.98 2.30
CA VAL A 49 22.44 -5.22 1.74
C VAL A 49 22.95 -3.86 1.30
N HIS A 50 22.66 -3.47 0.08
CA HIS A 50 23.01 -2.19 -0.51
C HIS A 50 21.75 -1.30 -0.53
N LEU A 51 21.67 -0.38 0.44
CA LEU A 51 20.61 0.64 0.46
C LEU A 51 20.98 1.72 -0.56
N LEU A 52 20.20 1.83 -1.61
CA LEU A 52 20.38 2.86 -2.64
C LEU A 52 19.42 4.03 -2.40
N VAL A 53 19.97 5.24 -2.36
CA VAL A 53 19.18 6.48 -2.23
C VAL A 53 19.46 7.47 -3.36
N ASP A 54 20.56 7.30 -4.09
CA ASP A 54 20.90 8.14 -5.21
C ASP A 54 19.89 7.91 -6.36
N PRO A 55 19.25 8.98 -6.89
CA PRO A 55 18.28 8.86 -7.98
C PRO A 55 18.81 8.19 -9.25
N GLU A 56 20.09 8.41 -9.59
CA GLU A 56 20.70 7.78 -10.78
C GLU A 56 20.89 6.27 -10.55
N HIS A 57 21.33 5.87 -9.36
CA HIS A 57 21.47 4.46 -9.01
C HIS A 57 20.10 3.76 -8.97
N ILE A 58 19.08 4.41 -8.41
CA ILE A 58 17.71 3.89 -8.40
C ILE A 58 17.18 3.74 -9.84
N ASN A 59 17.41 4.74 -10.70
CA ASN A 59 17.05 4.67 -12.13
C ASN A 59 17.75 3.51 -12.83
N GLN A 60 19.03 3.30 -12.54
CA GLN A 60 19.79 2.20 -13.13
C GLN A 60 19.17 0.85 -12.78
N VAL A 61 18.86 0.61 -11.50
CA VAL A 61 18.27 -0.66 -11.03
C VAL A 61 16.84 -0.87 -11.51
N LEU A 62 16.00 0.18 -11.54
CA LEU A 62 14.58 0.03 -11.82
C LEU A 62 14.19 0.22 -13.28
N VAL A 63 15.04 0.87 -14.08
CA VAL A 63 14.71 1.25 -15.46
C VAL A 63 15.78 0.80 -16.45
N THR A 64 16.99 1.39 -16.41
CA THR A 64 17.97 1.21 -17.49
C THR A 64 18.59 -0.18 -17.49
N HIS A 65 18.81 -0.80 -16.33
CA HIS A 65 19.34 -2.15 -16.16
C HIS A 65 18.34 -3.10 -15.48
N ALA A 66 17.05 -2.81 -15.56
CA ALA A 66 16.01 -3.58 -14.84
C ALA A 66 16.04 -5.09 -15.14
N THR A 67 16.50 -5.49 -16.33
CA THR A 67 16.62 -6.91 -16.72
C THR A 67 17.76 -7.64 -16.01
N LYS A 68 18.71 -6.92 -15.40
CA LYS A 68 19.78 -7.49 -14.58
C LYS A 68 19.34 -7.81 -13.17
N TYR A 69 18.10 -7.51 -12.81
CA TYR A 69 17.58 -7.64 -11.45
C TYR A 69 16.28 -8.42 -11.41
N GLU A 70 16.13 -9.22 -10.38
CA GLU A 70 14.87 -9.86 -10.00
C GLU A 70 14.33 -9.29 -8.69
N LYS A 71 13.10 -9.65 -8.33
CA LYS A 71 12.54 -9.37 -7.01
C LYS A 71 13.41 -9.98 -5.91
N GLY A 72 13.63 -9.24 -4.84
CA GLY A 72 14.56 -9.64 -3.78
C GLY A 72 14.09 -10.86 -2.98
N ILE A 73 14.99 -11.38 -2.17
CA ILE A 73 14.79 -12.62 -1.39
C ILE A 73 13.56 -12.56 -0.46
N SER A 74 13.16 -11.38 0.01
CA SER A 74 11.98 -11.18 0.87
C SER A 74 10.68 -11.69 0.22
N TYR A 75 10.56 -11.60 -1.11
CA TYR A 75 9.39 -12.07 -1.84
C TYR A 75 9.23 -13.60 -1.84
N ARG A 76 10.31 -14.35 -1.56
CA ARG A 76 10.24 -15.81 -1.46
C ARG A 76 9.36 -16.28 -0.29
N SER A 77 9.43 -15.60 0.85
CA SER A 77 8.57 -15.93 1.99
C SER A 77 7.11 -15.55 1.76
N LEU A 78 6.87 -14.43 1.07
CA LEU A 78 5.51 -14.06 0.64
C LEU A 78 4.90 -15.08 -0.34
N ASN A 79 5.73 -15.70 -1.17
CA ASN A 79 5.27 -16.71 -2.11
C ASN A 79 4.65 -17.95 -1.43
N TYR A 80 5.01 -18.26 -0.17
CA TYR A 80 4.35 -19.32 0.59
C TYR A 80 2.87 -19.02 0.91
N LEU A 81 2.54 -17.74 1.08
CA LEU A 81 1.16 -17.29 1.36
C LEU A 81 0.36 -17.04 0.08
N LEU A 82 0.96 -16.34 -0.88
CA LEU A 82 0.27 -15.81 -2.07
C LEU A 82 0.40 -16.71 -3.30
N GLY A 83 1.34 -17.66 -3.29
CA GLY A 83 1.76 -18.35 -4.51
C GLY A 83 2.48 -17.41 -5.50
N PRO A 84 2.78 -17.87 -6.73
CA PRO A 84 3.46 -17.10 -7.76
C PRO A 84 2.51 -16.12 -8.49
N GLY A 85 1.83 -15.22 -7.73
CA GLY A 85 1.02 -14.14 -8.28
C GLY A 85 1.86 -12.93 -8.71
N LEU A 86 1.20 -11.86 -9.18
CA LEU A 86 1.85 -10.66 -9.73
C LEU A 86 2.89 -10.04 -8.78
N LEU A 87 2.66 -10.10 -7.48
CA LEU A 87 3.57 -9.53 -6.47
C LEU A 87 4.85 -10.37 -6.31
N THR A 88 4.76 -11.68 -6.39
CA THR A 88 5.83 -12.64 -6.02
C THR A 88 6.54 -13.26 -7.21
N SER A 89 5.89 -13.35 -8.36
CA SER A 89 6.44 -13.92 -9.60
C SER A 89 7.52 -13.04 -10.24
N GLY A 90 8.30 -13.62 -11.14
CA GLY A 90 9.34 -12.93 -11.90
C GLY A 90 9.44 -13.45 -13.34
N GLY A 91 10.36 -12.89 -14.11
CA GLY A 91 10.67 -13.34 -15.49
C GLY A 91 9.46 -13.29 -16.43
N GLU A 92 9.36 -14.32 -17.30
CA GLU A 92 8.30 -14.38 -18.32
C GLU A 92 6.90 -14.61 -17.71
N LEU A 93 6.80 -15.34 -16.59
CA LEU A 93 5.52 -15.52 -15.90
C LEU A 93 4.97 -14.17 -15.47
N TRP A 94 5.78 -13.35 -14.81
CA TRP A 94 5.38 -12.01 -14.38
C TRP A 94 4.97 -11.12 -15.56
N LYS A 95 5.72 -11.16 -16.68
CA LYS A 95 5.38 -10.37 -17.87
C LYS A 95 4.00 -10.73 -18.42
N ARG A 96 3.72 -12.04 -18.52
CA ARG A 96 2.41 -12.55 -18.94
C ARG A 96 1.30 -12.13 -18.00
N GLN A 97 1.48 -12.34 -16.69
CA GLN A 97 0.52 -11.91 -15.67
C GLN A 97 0.25 -10.41 -15.75
N ARG A 98 1.32 -9.59 -15.82
CA ARG A 98 1.21 -8.13 -15.92
C ARG A 98 0.42 -7.69 -17.16
N ALA A 99 0.62 -8.32 -18.30
CA ALA A 99 -0.11 -8.02 -19.52
C ALA A 99 -1.61 -8.33 -19.40
N LEU A 100 -1.96 -9.47 -18.79
CA LEU A 100 -3.36 -9.88 -18.56
C LEU A 100 -4.09 -9.02 -17.53
N ILE A 101 -3.38 -8.59 -16.47
CA ILE A 101 -3.95 -7.90 -15.31
C ILE A 101 -4.08 -6.39 -15.54
N LYS A 102 -3.07 -5.76 -16.17
CA LYS A 102 -3.00 -4.29 -16.30
C LYS A 102 -4.26 -3.65 -16.89
N PRO A 103 -4.92 -4.21 -17.92
CA PRO A 103 -6.15 -3.63 -18.49
C PRO A 103 -7.29 -3.53 -17.48
N ALA A 104 -7.39 -4.49 -16.54
CA ALA A 104 -8.45 -4.53 -15.54
C ALA A 104 -8.34 -3.38 -14.48
N PHE A 105 -7.15 -2.78 -14.32
CA PHE A 105 -6.91 -1.60 -13.50
C PHE A 105 -6.90 -0.29 -14.31
N GLY A 106 -7.44 -0.31 -15.53
CA GLY A 106 -7.54 0.88 -16.37
C GLY A 106 -8.46 1.94 -15.76
N ARG A 107 -8.16 3.21 -16.04
CA ARG A 107 -8.84 4.37 -15.43
C ARG A 107 -10.38 4.28 -15.46
N ARG A 108 -10.96 3.94 -16.62
CA ARG A 108 -12.43 3.82 -16.77
C ARG A 108 -13.02 2.76 -15.85
N HIS A 109 -12.31 1.65 -15.65
CA HIS A 109 -12.78 0.58 -14.79
C HIS A 109 -12.71 1.00 -13.31
N VAL A 110 -11.65 1.66 -12.89
CA VAL A 110 -11.54 2.19 -11.53
C VAL A 110 -12.62 3.23 -11.27
N GLU A 111 -12.88 4.14 -12.23
CA GLU A 111 -13.96 5.13 -12.13
C GLU A 111 -15.35 4.47 -12.03
N SER A 112 -15.57 3.33 -12.67
CA SER A 112 -16.84 2.58 -12.54
C SER A 112 -17.02 1.89 -11.18
N GLU A 113 -15.95 1.70 -10.39
CA GLU A 113 -16.00 1.12 -9.04
C GLU A 113 -16.28 2.17 -7.95
N VAL A 114 -16.22 3.48 -8.27
CA VAL A 114 -16.38 4.55 -7.27
C VAL A 114 -17.70 4.46 -6.49
N PRO A 115 -18.88 4.20 -7.13
CA PRO A 115 -20.12 4.03 -6.38
C PRO A 115 -20.06 2.88 -5.37
N GLN A 116 -19.37 1.77 -5.73
CA GLN A 116 -19.18 0.65 -4.82
C GLN A 116 -18.24 1.02 -3.65
N MET A 117 -17.17 1.82 -3.90
CA MET A 117 -16.31 2.34 -2.84
C MET A 117 -17.10 3.23 -1.88
N VAL A 118 -17.99 4.08 -2.38
CA VAL A 118 -18.88 4.91 -1.55
C VAL A 118 -19.79 4.03 -0.69
N ALA A 119 -20.43 3.01 -1.26
CA ALA A 119 -21.29 2.10 -0.51
C ALA A 119 -20.52 1.33 0.61
N CYS A 120 -19.26 0.94 0.36
CA CYS A 120 -18.38 0.38 1.41
C CYS A 120 -18.11 1.42 2.50
N GLY A 121 -17.87 2.67 2.10
CA GLY A 121 -17.65 3.78 3.03
C GLY A 121 -18.88 4.10 3.87
N GLU A 122 -20.08 4.05 3.33
CA GLU A 122 -21.32 4.24 4.10
C GLU A 122 -21.45 3.19 5.21
N ARG A 123 -21.12 1.92 4.93
CA ARG A 123 -21.09 0.88 5.97
C ARG A 123 -20.04 1.17 7.07
N MET A 124 -18.91 1.72 6.69
CA MET A 124 -17.91 2.20 7.67
C MET A 124 -18.48 3.36 8.50
N LEU A 125 -19.13 4.36 7.85
CA LEU A 125 -19.76 5.49 8.55
C LEU A 125 -20.81 5.03 9.55
N ASP A 126 -21.63 4.02 9.23
CA ASP A 126 -22.65 3.46 10.15
C ASP A 126 -22.01 2.88 11.43
N ARG A 127 -20.81 2.31 11.33
CA ARG A 127 -20.06 1.85 12.51
C ARG A 127 -19.45 3.02 13.27
N LEU A 128 -18.83 3.97 12.57
CA LEU A 128 -18.22 5.17 13.16
C LEU A 128 -19.25 6.08 13.82
N ASP A 129 -20.47 6.16 13.29
CA ASP A 129 -21.55 6.93 13.89
C ASP A 129 -21.87 6.46 15.32
N ARG A 130 -21.93 5.14 15.54
CA ARG A 130 -22.13 4.56 16.88
C ARG A 130 -20.98 4.90 17.84
N LEU A 131 -19.74 4.90 17.32
CA LEU A 131 -18.57 5.28 18.11
C LEU A 131 -18.55 6.78 18.40
N ALA A 132 -18.90 7.62 17.44
CA ALA A 132 -19.01 9.06 17.62
C ALA A 132 -20.10 9.43 18.64
N ASP A 133 -21.25 8.75 18.62
CA ASP A 133 -22.37 8.99 19.54
C ASP A 133 -22.02 8.61 20.98
N SER A 134 -21.09 7.67 21.21
CA SER A 134 -20.60 7.36 22.55
C SER A 134 -19.75 8.48 23.16
N GLY A 135 -19.14 9.33 22.32
CA GLY A 135 -18.18 10.37 22.74
C GLY A 135 -16.86 9.82 23.29
N GLU A 136 -16.66 8.51 23.28
CA GLU A 136 -15.43 7.87 23.71
C GLU A 136 -14.33 7.96 22.67
N ALA A 137 -13.09 7.92 23.14
CA ALA A 137 -11.94 7.82 22.24
C ALA A 137 -11.70 6.35 21.85
N PHE A 138 -11.37 6.11 20.59
CA PHE A 138 -11.13 4.76 20.07
C PHE A 138 -10.02 4.77 19.02
N ASP A 139 -9.44 3.61 18.76
CA ASP A 139 -8.50 3.42 17.67
C ASP A 139 -9.26 3.31 16.32
N ILE A 140 -9.00 4.25 15.41
CA ILE A 140 -9.69 4.30 14.10
C ILE A 140 -9.07 3.34 13.08
N VAL A 141 -7.85 2.84 13.31
CA VAL A 141 -7.13 2.02 12.32
C VAL A 141 -7.91 0.77 11.91
N PRO A 142 -8.54 -0.01 12.83
CA PRO A 142 -9.33 -1.17 12.43
C PRO A 142 -10.50 -0.85 11.49
N GLU A 143 -11.18 0.29 11.69
CA GLU A 143 -12.30 0.69 10.83
C GLU A 143 -11.84 1.06 9.41
N LEU A 144 -10.68 1.72 9.28
CA LEU A 144 -10.10 2.07 7.99
C LEU A 144 -9.55 0.85 7.26
N MET A 145 -8.95 -0.08 7.99
CA MET A 145 -8.55 -1.38 7.44
C MET A 145 -9.77 -2.17 6.96
N GLY A 146 -10.83 -2.24 7.77
CA GLY A 146 -12.08 -2.88 7.37
C GLY A 146 -12.74 -2.25 6.14
N PHE A 147 -12.68 -0.91 5.99
CA PHE A 147 -13.12 -0.23 4.77
C PHE A 147 -12.30 -0.68 3.55
N ALA A 148 -10.98 -0.65 3.63
CA ALA A 148 -10.12 -1.06 2.52
C ALA A 148 -10.28 -2.55 2.18
N ALA A 149 -10.46 -3.42 3.17
CA ALA A 149 -10.77 -4.83 2.96
C ALA A 149 -12.10 -5.02 2.22
N ASP A 150 -13.15 -4.31 2.65
CA ASP A 150 -14.48 -4.39 2.03
C ASP A 150 -14.43 -3.92 0.57
N VAL A 151 -13.73 -2.79 0.29
CA VAL A 151 -13.55 -2.28 -1.08
C VAL A 151 -12.80 -3.30 -1.95
N VAL A 152 -11.64 -3.78 -1.52
CA VAL A 152 -10.85 -4.69 -2.36
C VAL A 152 -11.55 -6.02 -2.56
N CYS A 153 -12.21 -6.55 -1.53
CA CYS A 153 -12.93 -7.81 -1.64
C CYS A 153 -14.09 -7.70 -2.66
N ARG A 154 -14.89 -6.64 -2.59
CA ARG A 154 -16.02 -6.45 -3.52
C ARG A 154 -15.56 -6.09 -4.93
N ALA A 155 -14.57 -5.22 -5.06
CA ALA A 155 -14.00 -4.88 -6.37
C ALA A 155 -13.34 -6.09 -7.04
N VAL A 156 -12.64 -6.93 -6.26
CA VAL A 156 -11.96 -8.13 -6.77
C VAL A 156 -12.96 -9.25 -7.02
N MET A 157 -13.77 -9.59 -6.03
CA MET A 157 -14.61 -10.80 -6.06
C MET A 157 -16.03 -10.54 -6.60
N GLY A 158 -16.51 -9.27 -6.61
CA GLY A 158 -17.83 -8.92 -7.09
C GLY A 158 -19.00 -9.49 -6.28
N ALA A 159 -18.71 -10.18 -5.18
CA ALA A 159 -19.70 -10.89 -4.38
C ALA A 159 -20.07 -10.10 -3.11
N ASP A 160 -21.26 -10.38 -2.59
CA ASP A 160 -21.58 -10.06 -1.20
C ASP A 160 -20.82 -11.04 -0.30
N ILE A 161 -19.88 -10.52 0.49
CA ILE A 161 -18.93 -11.31 1.28
C ILE A 161 -19.04 -11.02 2.77
N ASP A 162 -20.10 -10.34 3.22
CA ASP A 162 -20.25 -9.88 4.60
C ASP A 162 -20.10 -11.04 5.61
N ASP A 163 -20.59 -12.23 5.25
CA ASP A 163 -20.49 -13.43 6.12
C ASP A 163 -19.07 -14.01 6.21
N VAL A 164 -18.22 -13.79 5.20
CA VAL A 164 -16.88 -14.41 5.11
C VAL A 164 -15.75 -13.40 5.31
N LEU A 165 -16.02 -12.11 5.20
CA LEU A 165 -15.02 -11.04 5.31
C LEU A 165 -14.23 -11.09 6.64
N PRO A 166 -14.85 -11.24 7.83
CA PRO A 166 -14.10 -11.32 9.09
C PRO A 166 -13.13 -12.51 9.13
N GLN A 167 -13.53 -13.65 8.54
CA GLN A 167 -12.67 -14.83 8.49
C GLN A 167 -11.49 -14.63 7.53
N ILE A 168 -11.71 -13.96 6.39
CA ILE A 168 -10.64 -13.60 5.45
C ILE A 168 -9.63 -12.68 6.12
N GLU A 169 -10.08 -11.64 6.81
CA GLU A 169 -9.21 -10.69 7.52
C GLU A 169 -8.34 -11.38 8.57
N ASP A 170 -8.94 -12.25 9.39
CA ASP A 170 -8.21 -13.00 10.41
C ASP A 170 -7.20 -13.96 9.80
N ASP A 171 -7.57 -14.69 8.76
CA ASP A 171 -6.69 -15.64 8.07
C ASP A 171 -5.54 -14.92 7.34
N VAL A 172 -5.80 -13.78 6.70
CA VAL A 172 -4.75 -12.94 6.08
C VAL A 172 -3.78 -12.44 7.15
N ARG A 173 -4.28 -11.88 8.25
CA ARG A 173 -3.46 -11.38 9.37
C ARG A 173 -2.58 -12.50 9.96
N GLU A 174 -3.15 -13.67 10.17
CA GLU A 174 -2.39 -14.82 10.69
C GLU A 174 -1.34 -15.32 9.69
N GLY A 175 -1.68 -15.37 8.40
CA GLY A 175 -0.78 -15.72 7.32
C GLY A 175 0.41 -14.77 7.21
N VAL A 176 0.14 -13.46 7.22
CA VAL A 176 1.16 -12.38 7.25
C VAL A 176 2.06 -12.52 8.46
N SER A 177 1.50 -12.70 9.64
CA SER A 177 2.26 -12.89 10.87
C SER A 177 3.19 -14.10 10.81
N TRP A 178 2.76 -15.20 10.17
CA TRP A 178 3.64 -16.34 9.94
C TRP A 178 4.78 -15.98 8.97
N VAL A 179 4.47 -15.30 7.85
CA VAL A 179 5.47 -14.87 6.85
C VAL A 179 6.52 -13.98 7.51
N MET A 180 6.10 -12.99 8.31
CA MET A 180 7.02 -12.06 8.99
C MET A 180 7.94 -12.81 9.98
N ARG A 181 7.39 -13.73 10.79
CA ARG A 181 8.20 -14.57 11.68
C ARG A 181 9.17 -15.46 10.90
N HIS A 182 8.73 -16.03 9.77
CA HIS A 182 9.57 -16.87 8.92
C HIS A 182 10.73 -16.07 8.31
N MET A 183 10.46 -14.85 7.78
CA MET A 183 11.49 -13.95 7.26
C MET A 183 12.49 -13.53 8.32
N ALA A 184 12.01 -13.29 9.55
CA ALA A 184 12.83 -12.87 10.69
C ALA A 184 13.53 -14.04 11.41
N ALA A 185 13.33 -15.29 10.98
CA ALA A 185 13.99 -16.43 11.61
C ALA A 185 15.44 -16.57 11.12
N PRO A 186 16.41 -16.81 12.02
CA PRO A 186 17.81 -17.05 11.62
C PRO A 186 17.98 -18.35 10.82
N VAL A 187 17.07 -19.31 11.01
CA VAL A 187 16.94 -20.55 10.23
C VAL A 187 15.50 -20.65 9.75
N GLN A 188 15.30 -20.55 8.45
CA GLN A 188 13.99 -20.63 7.83
C GLN A 188 13.60 -22.10 7.64
N ILE A 189 12.62 -22.58 8.44
CA ILE A 189 12.10 -23.94 8.34
C ILE A 189 11.00 -23.96 7.26
N PRO A 190 11.14 -24.73 6.18
CA PRO A 190 10.12 -24.79 5.13
C PRO A 190 8.73 -25.15 5.68
N PRO A 191 7.63 -24.61 5.11
CA PRO A 191 6.26 -24.84 5.61
C PRO A 191 5.81 -26.30 5.53
N GLU A 192 6.48 -27.13 4.75
CA GLU A 192 6.23 -28.58 4.62
C GLU A 192 6.62 -29.34 5.89
N VAL A 193 7.61 -28.85 6.65
CA VAL A 193 8.02 -29.46 7.93
C VAL A 193 6.91 -29.25 8.96
N PRO A 194 6.39 -30.31 9.60
CA PRO A 194 5.15 -30.25 10.39
C PRO A 194 5.36 -29.70 11.82
N THR A 195 5.96 -28.51 11.95
CA THR A 195 5.99 -27.77 13.22
C THR A 195 4.57 -27.30 13.60
N PRO A 196 4.28 -27.01 14.88
CA PRO A 196 2.98 -26.44 15.26
C PRO A 196 2.63 -25.16 14.50
N ALA A 197 3.61 -24.24 14.31
CA ALA A 197 3.42 -23.02 13.55
C ALA A 197 3.12 -23.29 12.07
N ASN A 198 3.85 -24.22 11.45
CA ASN A 198 3.63 -24.57 10.05
C ASN A 198 2.31 -25.32 9.81
N ARG A 199 1.88 -26.16 10.75
CA ARG A 199 0.55 -26.81 10.67
C ARG A 199 -0.56 -25.77 10.70
N ARG A 200 -0.45 -24.79 11.61
CA ARG A 200 -1.41 -23.70 11.73
C ARG A 200 -1.43 -22.85 10.45
N PHE A 201 -0.27 -22.47 9.93
CA PHE A 201 -0.15 -21.74 8.67
C PHE A 201 -0.81 -22.49 7.50
N ARG A 202 -0.56 -23.79 7.35
CA ARG A 202 -1.20 -24.62 6.30
C ARG A 202 -2.72 -24.67 6.45
N SER A 203 -3.24 -24.69 7.69
CA SER A 203 -4.68 -24.61 7.94
C SER A 203 -5.27 -23.27 7.48
N VAL A 204 -4.60 -22.16 7.79
CA VAL A 204 -4.95 -20.81 7.30
C VAL A 204 -4.98 -20.80 5.77
N LEU A 205 -3.90 -21.23 5.14
CA LEU A 205 -3.79 -21.27 3.67
C LEU A 205 -4.90 -22.11 3.03
N SER A 206 -5.24 -23.27 3.61
CA SER A 206 -6.34 -24.12 3.11
C SER A 206 -7.71 -23.45 3.23
N ARG A 207 -7.95 -22.62 4.25
CA ARG A 207 -9.19 -21.84 4.37
C ARG A 207 -9.26 -20.74 3.33
N LEU A 208 -8.19 -19.94 3.20
CA LEU A 208 -8.10 -18.88 2.19
C LEU A 208 -8.29 -19.42 0.77
N HIS A 209 -7.61 -20.53 0.42
CA HIS A 209 -7.77 -21.15 -0.89
C HIS A 209 -9.21 -21.58 -1.13
N ARG A 210 -9.87 -22.21 -0.15
CA ARG A 210 -11.26 -22.64 -0.28
C ARG A 210 -12.20 -21.46 -0.57
N VAL A 211 -12.10 -20.39 0.20
CA VAL A 211 -12.94 -19.22 0.00
C VAL A 211 -12.73 -18.64 -1.40
N VAL A 212 -11.49 -18.49 -1.85
CA VAL A 212 -11.20 -17.98 -3.18
C VAL A 212 -11.69 -18.91 -4.28
N ASP A 213 -11.53 -20.24 -4.12
CA ASP A 213 -12.01 -21.24 -5.07
C ASP A 213 -13.54 -21.23 -5.17
N ASP A 214 -14.25 -21.11 -4.05
CA ASP A 214 -15.71 -21.01 -4.02
C ASP A 214 -16.20 -19.75 -4.76
N VAL A 215 -15.51 -18.61 -4.61
CA VAL A 215 -15.81 -17.37 -5.33
C VAL A 215 -15.55 -17.52 -6.83
N ILE A 216 -14.41 -18.10 -7.23
CA ILE A 216 -14.09 -18.35 -8.65
C ILE A 216 -15.15 -19.27 -9.27
N ALA A 217 -15.53 -20.35 -8.57
CA ALA A 217 -16.56 -21.29 -9.04
C ALA A 217 -17.94 -20.63 -9.13
N GLY A 218 -18.28 -19.71 -8.21
CA GLY A 218 -19.51 -18.90 -8.26
C GLY A 218 -19.58 -18.07 -9.55
N HIS A 219 -18.55 -17.28 -9.81
CA HIS A 219 -18.49 -16.43 -11.02
C HIS A 219 -18.61 -17.23 -12.33
N ARG A 220 -18.07 -18.46 -12.37
CA ARG A 220 -18.22 -19.31 -13.55
C ARG A 220 -19.63 -19.86 -13.73
N ARG A 221 -20.34 -20.18 -12.63
CA ARG A 221 -21.74 -20.69 -12.70
C ARG A 221 -22.70 -19.60 -13.15
N ASP A 222 -22.49 -18.37 -12.72
CA ASP A 222 -23.35 -17.22 -13.06
C ASP A 222 -23.17 -16.72 -14.49
N GLY A 223 -22.46 -17.47 -15.33
CA GLY A 223 -22.32 -17.25 -16.77
C GLY A 223 -21.13 -16.36 -17.14
N GLY A 224 -20.21 -16.13 -16.19
CA GLY A 224 -19.04 -15.26 -16.36
C GLY A 224 -19.51 -13.98 -17.01
N ASP A 225 -19.88 -12.99 -16.23
CA ASP A 225 -20.50 -11.70 -16.65
C ASP A 225 -20.11 -11.32 -18.08
N ALA A 226 -21.05 -11.35 -19.03
CA ALA A 226 -20.82 -10.87 -20.39
C ALA A 226 -20.43 -9.37 -20.39
N GLU A 227 -20.71 -8.67 -19.28
CA GLU A 227 -20.19 -7.39 -18.88
C GLU A 227 -19.37 -7.57 -17.59
N ALA A 228 -18.11 -8.01 -17.71
CA ALA A 228 -17.21 -8.27 -16.59
C ALA A 228 -17.07 -7.04 -15.66
N LYS A 229 -18.00 -6.89 -14.70
CA LYS A 229 -18.07 -5.73 -13.80
C LYS A 229 -17.00 -5.81 -12.72
N SER A 230 -16.71 -7.01 -12.17
CA SER A 230 -15.68 -7.22 -11.16
C SER A 230 -14.28 -7.43 -11.78
N LEU A 231 -13.24 -7.22 -10.96
CA LEU A 231 -11.86 -7.52 -11.36
C LEU A 231 -11.70 -9.01 -11.70
N LEU A 232 -12.24 -9.91 -10.89
CA LEU A 232 -12.20 -11.36 -11.15
C LEU A 232 -12.88 -11.73 -12.47
N GLY A 233 -14.05 -11.17 -12.76
CA GLY A 233 -14.74 -11.38 -14.04
C GLY A 233 -13.86 -10.97 -15.23
N ARG A 234 -13.15 -9.84 -15.12
CA ARG A 234 -12.21 -9.37 -16.15
C ARG A 234 -11.01 -10.29 -16.29
N LEU A 235 -10.48 -10.84 -15.19
CA LEU A 235 -9.37 -11.79 -15.23
C LEU A 235 -9.78 -13.13 -15.84
N LEU A 236 -10.99 -13.61 -15.55
CA LEU A 236 -11.56 -14.80 -16.17
C LEU A 236 -11.72 -14.65 -17.69
N ALA A 237 -12.08 -13.44 -18.14
CA ALA A 237 -12.20 -13.10 -19.56
C ALA A 237 -10.87 -12.82 -20.26
N ALA A 238 -9.81 -12.46 -19.51
CA ALA A 238 -8.52 -12.06 -20.07
C ALA A 238 -7.86 -13.20 -20.86
N ARG A 239 -7.25 -12.87 -22.00
CA ARG A 239 -6.49 -13.80 -22.85
C ARG A 239 -5.14 -13.16 -23.20
N ASP A 240 -4.10 -13.98 -23.19
CA ASP A 240 -2.80 -13.58 -23.72
C ASP A 240 -2.77 -13.54 -25.26
N ASP A 241 -1.66 -13.10 -25.82
CA ASP A 241 -1.48 -12.99 -27.29
C ASP A 241 -1.66 -14.32 -28.03
N ALA A 242 -1.51 -15.46 -27.33
CA ALA A 242 -1.75 -16.80 -27.86
C ALA A 242 -3.20 -17.29 -27.64
N GLY A 243 -4.06 -16.46 -27.04
CA GLY A 243 -5.46 -16.78 -26.73
C GLY A 243 -5.67 -17.61 -25.45
N HIS A 244 -4.62 -17.83 -24.64
CA HIS A 244 -4.73 -18.60 -23.41
C HIS A 244 -5.22 -17.75 -22.23
N ALA A 245 -6.15 -18.31 -21.47
CA ALA A 245 -6.61 -17.75 -20.19
C ALA A 245 -5.62 -18.05 -19.05
N MET A 246 -5.85 -17.43 -17.91
CA MET A 246 -5.30 -17.89 -16.64
C MET A 246 -5.99 -19.19 -16.22
N ASP A 247 -5.22 -20.16 -15.69
CA ASP A 247 -5.78 -21.33 -15.03
C ASP A 247 -6.29 -20.98 -13.62
N GLU A 248 -6.95 -21.95 -12.96
CA GLU A 248 -7.55 -21.72 -11.64
C GLU A 248 -6.52 -21.43 -10.55
N GLU A 249 -5.38 -22.11 -10.62
CA GLU A 249 -4.30 -21.90 -9.64
C GLU A 249 -3.72 -20.50 -9.77
N GLN A 250 -3.48 -20.03 -10.99
CA GLN A 250 -3.01 -18.69 -11.26
C GLN A 250 -4.04 -17.63 -10.81
N LEU A 251 -5.34 -17.82 -11.13
CA LEU A 251 -6.40 -16.91 -10.67
C LEU A 251 -6.45 -16.82 -9.14
N ARG A 252 -6.34 -17.95 -8.44
CA ARG A 252 -6.29 -17.99 -6.97
C ARG A 252 -5.10 -17.15 -6.44
N HIS A 253 -3.92 -17.31 -7.02
CA HIS A 253 -2.74 -16.55 -6.62
C HIS A 253 -2.91 -15.04 -6.84
N GLU A 254 -3.56 -14.63 -7.95
CA GLU A 254 -3.82 -13.23 -8.21
C GLU A 254 -4.85 -12.65 -7.24
N VAL A 255 -5.94 -13.37 -6.97
CA VAL A 255 -6.96 -12.93 -6.00
C VAL A 255 -6.35 -12.75 -4.61
N LEU A 256 -5.58 -13.72 -4.12
CA LEU A 256 -4.87 -13.60 -2.84
C LEU A 256 -3.88 -12.43 -2.84
N THR A 257 -3.20 -12.21 -3.96
CA THR A 257 -2.28 -11.07 -4.13
C THR A 257 -3.01 -9.74 -4.00
N PHE A 258 -4.18 -9.58 -4.64
CA PHE A 258 -4.94 -8.34 -4.57
C PHE A 258 -5.57 -8.10 -3.20
N LEU A 259 -6.10 -9.16 -2.57
CA LEU A 259 -6.63 -9.06 -1.20
C LEU A 259 -5.58 -8.55 -0.22
N LEU A 260 -4.38 -9.12 -0.25
CA LEU A 260 -3.31 -8.65 0.64
C LEU A 260 -2.84 -7.23 0.25
N ALA A 261 -2.58 -7.00 -1.02
CA ALA A 261 -1.97 -5.74 -1.48
C ALA A 261 -2.90 -4.53 -1.35
N GLY A 262 -4.21 -4.70 -1.52
CA GLY A 262 -5.21 -3.62 -1.45
C GLY A 262 -5.65 -3.28 -0.03
N HIS A 263 -5.67 -4.25 0.88
CA HIS A 263 -6.17 -4.07 2.24
C HIS A 263 -5.25 -3.19 3.09
N GLU A 264 -4.07 -3.70 3.46
CA GLU A 264 -3.17 -3.03 4.42
C GLU A 264 -2.61 -1.70 3.89
N THR A 265 -2.29 -1.63 2.61
CA THR A 265 -1.62 -0.45 2.07
C THR A 265 -2.55 0.74 1.98
N THR A 266 -3.79 0.55 1.55
CA THR A 266 -4.79 1.62 1.41
C THR A 266 -5.34 2.04 2.77
N GLY A 267 -5.68 1.09 3.65
CA GLY A 267 -6.09 1.37 5.02
C GLY A 267 -5.01 2.11 5.81
N GLY A 268 -3.74 1.72 5.64
CA GLY A 268 -2.59 2.40 6.23
C GLY A 268 -2.40 3.83 5.70
N ALA A 269 -2.56 4.05 4.39
CA ALA A 269 -2.49 5.39 3.79
C ALA A 269 -3.59 6.32 4.32
N LEU A 270 -4.82 5.81 4.47
CA LEU A 270 -5.92 6.55 5.10
C LEU A 270 -5.61 6.90 6.55
N ALA A 271 -5.17 5.92 7.34
CA ALA A 271 -4.87 6.11 8.75
C ALA A 271 -3.76 7.13 8.99
N TRP A 272 -2.67 7.05 8.23
CA TRP A 272 -1.60 8.04 8.28
C TRP A 272 -2.06 9.42 7.84
N THR A 273 -2.91 9.52 6.81
CA THR A 273 -3.45 10.81 6.36
C THR A 273 -4.31 11.45 7.45
N LEU A 274 -5.21 10.69 8.08
CA LEU A 274 -6.02 11.20 9.19
C LEU A 274 -5.17 11.60 10.41
N TYR A 275 -4.12 10.84 10.72
CA TYR A 275 -3.19 11.18 11.77
C TYR A 275 -2.50 12.54 11.50
N GLU A 276 -1.97 12.73 10.29
CA GLU A 276 -1.32 13.99 9.95
C GLU A 276 -2.31 15.17 9.86
N LEU A 277 -3.51 14.95 9.34
CA LEU A 277 -4.57 15.96 9.35
C LEU A 277 -4.95 16.36 10.78
N GLY A 278 -5.12 15.41 11.68
CA GLY A 278 -5.44 15.70 13.08
C GLY A 278 -4.34 16.44 13.83
N ARG A 279 -3.07 16.28 13.43
CA ARG A 279 -1.93 17.04 13.96
C ARG A 279 -1.80 18.45 13.39
N ASN A 280 -2.43 18.71 12.25
CA ASN A 280 -2.29 19.97 11.50
C ASN A 280 -3.67 20.61 11.28
N PRO A 281 -4.28 21.26 12.32
CA PRO A 281 -5.67 21.73 12.26
C PRO A 281 -5.96 22.69 11.09
N ALA A 282 -5.00 23.50 10.67
CA ALA A 282 -5.18 24.40 9.53
C ALA A 282 -5.31 23.63 8.21
N VAL A 283 -4.55 22.54 8.05
CA VAL A 283 -4.62 21.66 6.88
C VAL A 283 -5.93 20.86 6.90
N LEU A 284 -6.33 20.35 8.08
CA LEU A 284 -7.62 19.68 8.27
C LEU A 284 -8.78 20.58 7.86
N ALA A 285 -8.80 21.83 8.35
CA ALA A 285 -9.85 22.79 8.02
C ALA A 285 -9.91 23.11 6.51
N ALA A 286 -8.75 23.24 5.86
CA ALA A 286 -8.70 23.47 4.40
C ALA A 286 -9.21 22.26 3.61
N ALA A 287 -8.87 21.03 4.03
CA ALA A 287 -9.37 19.80 3.42
C ALA A 287 -10.88 19.65 3.60
N GLN A 288 -11.41 19.95 4.81
CA GLN A 288 -12.85 19.95 5.05
C GLN A 288 -13.57 21.00 4.20
N ALA A 289 -13.02 22.20 4.08
CA ALA A 289 -13.61 23.26 3.26
C ALA A 289 -13.69 22.88 1.77
N GLU A 290 -12.68 22.19 1.23
CA GLU A 290 -12.73 21.67 -0.15
C GLU A 290 -13.85 20.64 -0.32
N VAL A 291 -14.00 19.70 0.64
CA VAL A 291 -15.05 18.68 0.60
C VAL A 291 -16.42 19.34 0.71
N ASP A 292 -16.61 20.28 1.66
CA ASP A 292 -17.87 20.99 1.86
C ASP A 292 -18.29 21.75 0.60
N ALA A 293 -17.35 22.47 -0.04
CA ALA A 293 -17.61 23.18 -1.29
C ALA A 293 -17.99 22.24 -2.45
N ALA A 294 -17.39 21.05 -2.50
CA ALA A 294 -17.68 20.06 -3.52
C ALA A 294 -19.05 19.38 -3.34
N LEU A 295 -19.56 19.32 -2.11
CA LEU A 295 -20.85 18.71 -1.77
C LEU A 295 -22.00 19.73 -1.62
N ALA A 296 -21.72 21.02 -1.73
CA ALA A 296 -22.70 22.07 -1.53
C ALA A 296 -23.86 21.95 -2.53
N GLY A 297 -25.10 21.96 -2.00
CA GLY A 297 -26.30 21.90 -2.79
C GLY A 297 -26.62 20.53 -3.41
N ALA A 298 -25.95 19.47 -2.99
CA ALA A 298 -26.23 18.13 -3.47
C ALA A 298 -27.51 17.56 -2.82
N ASP A 299 -28.42 17.01 -3.66
CA ASP A 299 -29.65 16.34 -3.19
C ASP A 299 -29.37 14.90 -2.75
N ASP A 300 -28.41 14.23 -3.38
CA ASP A 300 -27.98 12.86 -3.06
C ASP A 300 -26.50 12.84 -2.67
N TYR A 301 -26.25 12.59 -1.40
CA TYR A 301 -24.94 12.60 -0.78
C TYR A 301 -23.99 11.54 -1.39
N ALA A 302 -24.48 10.30 -1.60
CA ALA A 302 -23.64 9.22 -2.12
C ALA A 302 -23.16 9.51 -3.53
N THR A 303 -24.07 9.99 -4.41
CA THR A 303 -23.73 10.41 -5.77
C THR A 303 -22.78 11.61 -5.75
N ALA A 304 -23.01 12.59 -4.88
CA ALA A 304 -22.14 13.76 -4.78
C ALA A 304 -20.71 13.39 -4.35
N ILE A 305 -20.53 12.49 -3.38
CA ILE A 305 -19.22 11.97 -3.00
C ILE A 305 -18.57 11.23 -4.18
N ALA A 306 -19.32 10.37 -4.88
CA ALA A 306 -18.79 9.62 -6.01
C ALA A 306 -18.27 10.53 -7.12
N ASP A 307 -18.96 11.62 -7.39
CA ASP A 307 -18.60 12.61 -8.42
C ASP A 307 -17.47 13.55 -7.98
N ALA A 308 -17.42 13.90 -6.70
CA ALA A 308 -16.48 14.86 -6.14
C ALA A 308 -15.11 14.22 -5.82
N ALA A 309 -15.11 13.07 -5.14
CA ALA A 309 -13.90 12.47 -4.57
C ALA A 309 -12.75 12.31 -5.59
N PRO A 310 -12.98 11.87 -6.85
CA PRO A 310 -11.89 11.79 -7.83
C PRO A 310 -11.25 13.13 -8.20
N LYS A 311 -11.89 14.25 -7.87
CA LYS A 311 -11.50 15.61 -8.29
C LYS A 311 -10.95 16.48 -7.16
N LEU A 312 -11.03 16.02 -5.89
CA LEU A 312 -10.53 16.76 -4.72
C LEU A 312 -9.01 16.93 -4.81
N ASP A 313 -8.55 18.15 -5.06
CA ASP A 313 -7.13 18.45 -5.28
C ASP A 313 -6.37 18.59 -3.97
N TYR A 314 -6.90 19.35 -3.00
CA TYR A 314 -6.23 19.56 -1.72
C TYR A 314 -6.19 18.31 -0.87
N VAL A 315 -7.29 17.56 -0.80
CA VAL A 315 -7.36 16.25 -0.15
C VAL A 315 -6.35 15.28 -0.78
N SER A 316 -6.23 15.28 -2.11
CA SER A 316 -5.24 14.45 -2.82
C SER A 316 -3.81 14.84 -2.43
N ARG A 317 -3.51 16.14 -2.37
CA ARG A 317 -2.20 16.64 -1.96
C ARG A 317 -1.86 16.30 -0.50
N ALA A 318 -2.85 16.35 0.38
CA ALA A 318 -2.68 15.94 1.78
C ALA A 318 -2.37 14.44 1.88
N ALA A 319 -3.07 13.60 1.11
CA ALA A 319 -2.79 12.15 1.05
C ALA A 319 -1.40 11.85 0.46
N ASP A 320 -0.99 12.55 -0.60
CA ASP A 320 0.34 12.41 -1.18
C ASP A 320 1.44 12.79 -0.17
N GLU A 321 1.24 13.87 0.60
CA GLU A 321 2.18 14.30 1.63
C GLU A 321 2.22 13.32 2.81
N ALA A 322 1.09 12.73 3.20
CA ALA A 322 1.05 11.66 4.18
C ALA A 322 1.83 10.43 3.70
N MET A 323 1.64 10.01 2.43
CA MET A 323 2.40 8.92 1.84
C MET A 323 3.88 9.26 1.62
N ARG A 324 4.25 10.54 1.51
CA ARG A 324 5.65 10.95 1.54
C ARG A 324 6.27 10.69 2.92
N LEU A 325 5.59 11.14 3.98
CA LEU A 325 6.06 10.94 5.36
C LEU A 325 5.94 9.48 5.81
N HIS A 326 4.88 8.80 5.45
CA HIS A 326 4.54 7.46 5.92
C HIS A 326 4.15 6.55 4.75
N PRO A 327 5.10 6.23 3.83
CA PRO A 327 4.76 5.38 2.68
C PRO A 327 4.40 3.98 3.17
N PRO A 328 3.21 3.43 2.81
CA PRO A 328 2.86 2.06 3.14
C PRO A 328 3.89 1.05 2.62
N ALA A 329 4.31 1.16 1.36
CA ALA A 329 5.45 0.41 0.83
C ALA A 329 6.77 1.11 1.20
N TRP A 330 7.21 0.95 2.46
CA TRP A 330 8.35 1.65 3.02
C TRP A 330 9.71 1.26 2.44
N ALA A 331 9.84 0.04 1.91
CA ALA A 331 11.01 -0.45 1.21
C ALA A 331 10.66 -1.62 0.29
N PHE A 332 11.44 -1.80 -0.76
CA PHE A 332 11.40 -2.99 -1.61
C PHE A 332 12.81 -3.37 -2.05
N SER A 333 12.99 -4.65 -2.36
CA SER A 333 14.31 -5.18 -2.66
C SER A 333 14.41 -5.75 -4.09
N ARG A 334 15.66 -5.78 -4.57
CA ARG A 334 16.07 -6.46 -5.81
C ARG A 334 17.28 -7.33 -5.52
N THR A 335 17.42 -8.40 -6.29
CA THR A 335 18.63 -9.22 -6.31
C THR A 335 19.26 -9.11 -7.68
N ALA A 336 20.56 -8.80 -7.74
CA ALA A 336 21.29 -8.75 -8.98
C ALA A 336 21.45 -10.17 -9.55
N LEU A 337 21.05 -10.38 -10.80
CA LEU A 337 21.23 -11.65 -11.53
C LEU A 337 22.63 -11.75 -12.14
N GLU A 338 23.21 -10.62 -12.48
CA GLU A 338 24.55 -10.49 -13.06
C GLU A 338 25.28 -9.28 -12.45
N ALA A 339 26.57 -9.15 -12.73
CA ALA A 339 27.34 -8.02 -12.28
C ALA A 339 26.84 -6.71 -12.87
N ASP A 340 26.82 -5.66 -12.06
CA ASP A 340 26.48 -4.31 -12.49
C ASP A 340 27.40 -3.27 -11.88
N SER A 341 27.81 -2.28 -12.68
CA SER A 341 28.76 -1.25 -12.27
C SER A 341 28.09 0.11 -12.16
N PHE A 342 28.39 0.79 -11.05
CA PHE A 342 27.98 2.16 -10.78
C PHE A 342 29.19 3.09 -10.80
N ASP A 343 29.00 4.36 -10.71
CA ASP A 343 30.08 5.36 -10.71
C ASP A 343 31.11 5.10 -9.59
N ARG A 344 30.66 4.70 -8.41
CA ARG A 344 31.50 4.55 -7.20
C ARG A 344 31.66 3.12 -6.69
N PHE A 345 30.83 2.17 -7.11
CA PHE A 345 30.86 0.79 -6.64
C PHE A 345 30.39 -0.19 -7.70
N ASP A 346 30.61 -1.46 -7.46
CA ASP A 346 30.17 -2.55 -8.32
C ASP A 346 29.32 -3.53 -7.49
N LEU A 347 28.32 -4.12 -8.12
CA LEU A 347 27.49 -5.19 -7.56
C LEU A 347 27.86 -6.50 -8.22
N GLU A 348 28.07 -7.52 -7.41
CA GLU A 348 28.26 -8.89 -7.87
C GLU A 348 26.92 -9.61 -8.03
N PRO A 349 26.84 -10.68 -8.84
CA PRO A 349 25.67 -11.53 -8.91
C PRO A 349 25.23 -12.00 -7.51
N GLY A 350 23.94 -11.96 -7.22
CA GLY A 350 23.38 -12.28 -5.90
C GLY A 350 23.39 -11.12 -4.90
N ALA A 351 23.96 -9.96 -5.26
CA ALA A 351 23.90 -8.77 -4.41
C ALA A 351 22.45 -8.33 -4.14
N VAL A 352 22.13 -8.05 -2.87
CA VAL A 352 20.83 -7.56 -2.46
C VAL A 352 20.84 -6.04 -2.46
N VAL A 353 19.94 -5.44 -3.22
CA VAL A 353 19.68 -4.00 -3.28
C VAL A 353 18.36 -3.71 -2.58
N VAL A 354 18.35 -2.71 -1.71
CA VAL A 354 17.14 -2.16 -1.08
C VAL A 354 16.95 -0.73 -1.54
N ILE A 355 15.75 -0.39 -1.93
CA ILE A 355 15.31 0.96 -2.27
C ILE A 355 14.18 1.28 -1.30
N SER A 356 14.31 2.39 -0.56
CA SER A 356 13.36 2.75 0.48
C SER A 356 12.69 4.09 0.19
N PRO A 357 11.40 4.09 -0.22
CA PRO A 357 10.59 5.30 -0.23
C PRO A 357 10.65 6.04 1.10
N PHE A 358 10.55 5.34 2.23
CA PHE A 358 10.63 5.94 3.56
C PHE A 358 11.89 6.79 3.77
N VAL A 359 13.03 6.31 3.33
CA VAL A 359 14.30 7.04 3.42
C VAL A 359 14.33 8.19 2.42
N ASN A 360 14.14 7.90 1.12
CA ASN A 360 14.24 8.89 0.05
C ASN A 360 13.27 10.05 0.21
N HIS A 361 12.07 9.79 0.71
CA HIS A 361 11.04 10.81 0.93
C HIS A 361 11.32 11.72 2.13
N ARG A 362 12.34 11.41 2.95
CA ARG A 362 12.69 12.16 4.17
C ARG A 362 14.11 12.74 4.17
N LEU A 363 14.93 12.43 3.16
CA LEU A 363 16.32 12.93 3.14
C LEU A 363 16.38 14.45 2.97
N PRO A 364 17.11 15.18 3.85
CA PRO A 364 17.23 16.63 3.78
C PRO A 364 17.81 17.16 2.46
N GLN A 365 18.64 16.33 1.79
CA GLN A 365 19.19 16.67 0.48
C GLN A 365 18.16 16.67 -0.66
N PHE A 366 16.98 16.12 -0.43
CA PHE A 366 15.89 16.05 -1.43
C PHE A 366 14.67 16.90 -1.05
N TRP A 367 14.50 17.18 0.26
CA TRP A 367 13.31 17.83 0.79
C TRP A 367 13.69 18.88 1.81
N ASP A 368 13.24 20.09 1.60
CA ASP A 368 13.35 21.18 2.59
C ASP A 368 12.39 20.88 3.76
N SER A 369 12.86 21.06 5.00
CA SER A 369 12.08 20.75 6.20
C SER A 369 11.38 19.38 6.09
N PRO A 370 12.11 18.28 5.90
CA PRO A 370 11.58 16.99 5.42
C PRO A 370 10.55 16.34 6.34
N LEU A 371 10.48 16.72 7.61
CA LEU A 371 9.53 16.15 8.58
C LEU A 371 8.29 17.02 8.81
N THR A 372 8.18 18.17 8.12
CA THR A 372 6.99 19.02 8.17
C THR A 372 5.95 18.49 7.19
N PHE A 373 4.71 18.36 7.67
CA PHE A 373 3.57 18.00 6.83
C PHE A 373 3.08 19.24 6.07
N ASP A 374 3.28 19.26 4.77
CA ASP A 374 3.00 20.40 3.89
C ASP A 374 2.41 19.92 2.55
N PRO A 375 1.07 19.90 2.38
CA PRO A 375 0.42 19.50 1.14
C PRO A 375 0.81 20.35 -0.09
N ASP A 376 1.30 21.56 0.11
CA ASP A 376 1.66 22.44 -1.02
C ASP A 376 2.92 21.99 -1.75
N ARG A 377 3.68 21.05 -1.19
CA ARG A 377 4.71 20.30 -1.91
C ARG A 377 4.17 19.55 -3.14
N PHE A 378 2.87 19.24 -3.15
CA PHE A 378 2.19 18.48 -4.20
C PHE A 378 1.31 19.32 -5.12
N THR A 379 1.45 20.65 -5.11
CA THR A 379 0.88 21.50 -6.17
C THR A 379 1.35 21.00 -7.54
N ARG A 380 0.57 21.27 -8.58
CA ARG A 380 0.93 20.90 -9.97
C ARG A 380 2.30 21.45 -10.38
N GLU A 381 2.63 22.65 -9.94
CA GLU A 381 3.92 23.31 -10.21
C GLU A 381 5.07 22.55 -9.54
N ASN A 382 5.00 22.35 -8.21
CA ASN A 382 6.02 21.67 -7.43
C ASN A 382 6.20 20.21 -7.86
N THR A 383 5.10 19.53 -8.22
CA THR A 383 5.15 18.16 -8.73
C THR A 383 5.85 18.05 -10.08
N ARG A 384 5.64 19.03 -10.99
CA ARG A 384 6.34 19.07 -12.29
C ARG A 384 7.83 19.42 -12.15
N ALA A 385 8.17 20.28 -11.20
CA ALA A 385 9.55 20.69 -10.93
C ALA A 385 10.36 19.62 -10.18
N ARG A 386 9.68 18.65 -9.54
CA ARG A 386 10.32 17.62 -8.72
C ARG A 386 11.13 16.66 -9.59
N PRO A 387 12.44 16.50 -9.31
CA PRO A 387 13.24 15.47 -9.98
C PRO A 387 12.70 14.06 -9.73
N THR A 388 12.88 13.19 -10.73
CA THR A 388 12.50 11.79 -10.69
C THR A 388 13.18 11.06 -9.51
N PHE A 389 12.54 10.03 -8.97
CA PHE A 389 13.00 9.22 -7.82
C PHE A 389 13.15 9.97 -6.50
N ARG A 390 12.57 11.17 -6.36
CA ARG A 390 12.40 11.81 -5.04
C ARG A 390 11.09 11.42 -4.37
N TYR A 391 10.04 11.09 -5.15
CA TYR A 391 8.74 10.63 -4.67
C TYR A 391 8.24 9.47 -5.51
N PHE A 392 8.12 8.27 -4.90
CA PHE A 392 7.75 7.03 -5.59
C PHE A 392 7.07 6.02 -4.63
N PRO A 393 5.96 6.38 -3.95
CA PRO A 393 5.30 5.53 -2.95
C PRO A 393 4.71 4.25 -3.56
N PHE A 394 4.50 4.23 -4.88
CA PHE A 394 4.00 3.09 -5.64
C PHE A 394 5.10 2.32 -6.39
N GLY A 395 6.36 2.54 -6.03
CA GLY A 395 7.49 2.02 -6.79
C GLY A 395 7.68 2.72 -8.12
N TRP A 396 8.46 2.10 -9.04
CA TRP A 396 8.77 2.71 -10.34
C TRP A 396 9.13 1.66 -11.39
N GLY A 397 9.15 2.08 -12.68
CA GLY A 397 9.55 1.25 -13.82
C GLY A 397 8.54 0.16 -14.15
N ALA A 398 9.03 -0.97 -14.63
CA ALA A 398 8.18 -2.08 -15.05
C ALA A 398 7.29 -2.63 -13.93
N HIS A 399 7.79 -2.60 -12.70
CA HIS A 399 7.10 -3.08 -11.50
C HIS A 399 6.32 -1.99 -10.74
N LEU A 400 6.02 -0.84 -11.37
CA LEU A 400 5.10 0.17 -10.82
C LEU A 400 3.78 -0.50 -10.40
N CYS A 401 3.25 -0.10 -9.25
CA CYS A 401 1.99 -0.66 -8.72
C CYS A 401 0.87 -0.61 -9.76
N VAL A 402 0.24 -1.76 -10.01
CA VAL A 402 -0.88 -1.85 -10.97
C VAL A 402 -2.13 -1.18 -10.42
N GLY A 403 -2.34 -1.24 -9.10
CA GLY A 403 -3.47 -0.67 -8.38
C GLY A 403 -3.32 0.80 -7.99
N GLN A 404 -2.24 1.49 -8.40
CA GLN A 404 -1.98 2.88 -7.99
C GLN A 404 -3.20 3.79 -8.15
N HIS A 405 -3.85 3.76 -9.31
CA HIS A 405 -5.00 4.63 -9.58
C HIS A 405 -6.18 4.29 -8.68
N MET A 406 -6.45 2.99 -8.48
CA MET A 406 -7.51 2.51 -7.59
C MET A 406 -7.27 2.96 -6.15
N ALA A 407 -6.08 2.73 -5.61
CA ALA A 407 -5.72 3.12 -4.25
C ALA A 407 -5.86 4.64 -4.02
N LEU A 408 -5.42 5.47 -4.98
CA LEU A 408 -5.55 6.93 -4.88
C LEU A 408 -7.01 7.41 -4.96
N VAL A 409 -7.86 6.74 -5.71
CA VAL A 409 -9.32 7.04 -5.74
C VAL A 409 -9.97 6.61 -4.43
N GLU A 410 -9.68 5.41 -3.97
CA GLU A 410 -10.21 4.85 -2.73
C GLU A 410 -9.85 5.70 -1.50
N VAL A 411 -8.58 6.12 -1.38
CA VAL A 411 -8.14 7.05 -0.31
C VAL A 411 -8.95 8.35 -0.35
N ARG A 412 -9.17 8.93 -1.53
CA ARG A 412 -9.97 10.16 -1.65
C ARG A 412 -11.43 9.97 -1.30
N VAL A 413 -12.03 8.84 -1.70
CA VAL A 413 -13.41 8.50 -1.31
C VAL A 413 -13.51 8.37 0.21
N GLY A 414 -12.62 7.59 0.85
CA GLY A 414 -12.59 7.44 2.30
C GLY A 414 -12.41 8.76 3.05
N LEU A 415 -11.47 9.61 2.57
CA LEU A 415 -11.26 10.94 3.17
C LEU A 415 -12.47 11.86 2.96
N ALA A 416 -13.07 11.90 1.77
CA ALA A 416 -14.24 12.72 1.49
C ALA A 416 -15.41 12.36 2.42
N LEU A 417 -15.67 11.06 2.60
CA LEU A 417 -16.69 10.55 3.50
C LEU A 417 -16.44 10.95 4.97
N LEU A 418 -15.20 10.78 5.44
CA LEU A 418 -14.83 11.09 6.82
C LEU A 418 -14.83 12.58 7.10
N LEU A 419 -14.24 13.39 6.22
CA LEU A 419 -14.09 14.84 6.39
C LEU A 419 -15.41 15.60 6.27
N SER A 420 -16.36 15.09 5.47
CA SER A 420 -17.70 15.67 5.40
C SER A 420 -18.57 15.34 6.62
N ARG A 421 -18.32 14.19 7.26
CA ARG A 421 -19.20 13.66 8.34
C ARG A 421 -18.74 14.03 9.73
N TYR A 422 -17.41 14.12 9.98
CA TYR A 422 -16.87 14.25 11.33
C TYR A 422 -15.86 15.38 11.47
N ASP A 423 -15.91 16.00 12.66
CA ASP A 423 -14.77 16.68 13.23
C ASP A 423 -13.87 15.65 13.93
N LEU A 424 -12.58 15.72 13.64
CA LEU A 424 -11.57 14.79 14.12
C LEU A 424 -10.73 15.44 15.23
N GLU A 425 -10.67 14.80 16.40
CA GLU A 425 -9.78 15.17 17.49
C GLU A 425 -8.83 13.99 17.79
N LEU A 426 -7.52 14.20 17.63
CA LEU A 426 -6.53 13.24 18.12
C LEU A 426 -6.44 13.31 19.63
N VAL A 427 -6.44 12.15 20.29
CA VAL A 427 -6.27 12.10 21.74
C VAL A 427 -4.84 12.47 22.10
N ASN A 428 -4.67 13.59 22.83
CA ASN A 428 -3.38 14.14 23.21
C ASN A 428 -2.55 13.14 24.04
N GLY A 429 -1.25 13.07 23.73
CA GLY A 429 -0.26 12.30 24.48
C GLY A 429 -0.01 10.88 23.96
N MET A 430 -0.76 10.39 22.97
CA MET A 430 -0.45 9.11 22.34
C MET A 430 0.59 9.28 21.25
N ARG A 431 1.71 8.60 21.41
CA ARG A 431 2.72 8.47 20.37
C ARG A 431 2.31 7.34 19.43
N VAL A 432 1.93 7.68 18.22
CA VAL A 432 1.70 6.71 17.17
C VAL A 432 3.04 6.08 16.76
N ARG A 433 3.07 4.76 16.68
CA ARG A 433 4.26 4.02 16.23
C ARG A 433 4.10 3.66 14.76
N GLU A 434 5.19 3.76 14.05
CA GLU A 434 5.29 3.13 12.73
C GLU A 434 5.50 1.63 12.94
N ASN A 435 4.67 0.81 12.30
CA ASN A 435 4.78 -0.64 12.31
C ASN A 435 5.18 -1.15 10.91
N PRO A 436 6.49 -1.20 10.60
CA PRO A 436 6.99 -1.56 9.27
C PRO A 436 7.07 -3.09 9.09
N GLU A 437 5.93 -3.73 9.00
CA GLU A 437 5.83 -5.14 8.61
C GLU A 437 5.88 -5.27 7.08
N ILE A 438 4.89 -5.92 6.45
CA ILE A 438 4.77 -5.94 4.97
C ILE A 438 4.47 -4.53 4.47
N SER A 439 3.56 -3.83 5.15
CA SER A 439 3.29 -2.41 4.97
C SER A 439 3.59 -1.61 6.24
N ASN A 440 3.85 -0.30 6.10
CA ASN A 440 4.03 0.60 7.23
C ASN A 440 2.67 1.16 7.66
N THR A 441 2.14 0.63 8.75
CA THR A 441 0.86 1.04 9.31
C THR A 441 1.05 1.77 10.65
N PRO A 442 0.19 2.75 11.00
CA PRO A 442 0.22 3.35 12.32
C PRO A 442 -0.39 2.40 13.37
N ASP A 443 0.12 2.44 14.61
CA ASP A 443 -0.39 1.61 15.70
C ASP A 443 -0.21 2.30 17.06
N PRO A 444 -1.31 2.65 17.76
CA PRO A 444 -2.66 2.95 17.29
C PRO A 444 -2.83 4.41 16.84
N VAL A 445 -3.94 4.76 16.17
CA VAL A 445 -4.38 6.14 15.95
C VAL A 445 -5.67 6.37 16.74
N VAL A 446 -5.53 6.89 17.95
CA VAL A 446 -6.67 7.11 18.84
C VAL A 446 -7.29 8.47 18.61
N VAL A 447 -8.57 8.45 18.26
CA VAL A 447 -9.35 9.64 17.92
C VAL A 447 -10.62 9.73 18.75
N ARG A 448 -11.16 10.94 18.83
CA ARG A 448 -12.55 11.21 19.16
C ARG A 448 -13.21 11.86 17.97
N LEU A 449 -14.30 11.29 17.50
CA LEU A 449 -15.09 11.83 16.40
C LEU A 449 -16.31 12.57 16.97
N ARG A 450 -16.66 13.70 16.32
CA ARG A 450 -17.93 14.41 16.54
C ARG A 450 -18.60 14.60 15.20
N ARG A 451 -19.91 14.29 15.13
CA ARG A 451 -20.65 14.54 13.89
C ARG A 451 -20.69 16.03 13.60
N ARG A 452 -20.36 16.39 12.38
CA ARG A 452 -20.55 17.76 11.87
C ARG A 452 -22.04 18.02 11.61
N ALA A 453 -22.49 19.24 11.87
CA ALA A 453 -23.80 19.67 11.39
C ALA A 453 -23.80 19.58 9.86
N ALA A 454 -24.88 19.05 9.28
CA ALA A 454 -25.03 19.07 7.82
C ALA A 454 -24.86 20.51 7.33
N VAL A 455 -24.04 20.68 6.27
CA VAL A 455 -23.88 21.99 5.63
C VAL A 455 -25.26 22.43 5.14
N ALA A 456 -25.89 23.40 5.83
CA ALA A 456 -27.15 23.93 5.39
C ALA A 456 -26.93 24.59 4.01
N PRO A 457 -27.85 24.41 3.04
CA PRO A 457 -27.74 25.12 1.77
C PRO A 457 -27.69 26.63 2.07
N GLU A 458 -26.72 27.33 1.45
CA GLU A 458 -26.69 28.78 1.55
C GLU A 458 -28.07 29.34 1.16
N PRO A 459 -28.67 30.26 1.96
CA PRO A 459 -29.91 30.88 1.60
C PRO A 459 -29.70 31.55 0.24
N GLN A 460 -30.44 31.12 -0.78
CA GLN A 460 -30.52 31.83 -2.05
C GLN A 460 -30.89 33.26 -1.73
N LEU A 461 -29.94 34.19 -1.92
CA LEU A 461 -30.24 35.61 -1.91
C LEU A 461 -31.25 35.83 -3.05
N GLU A 462 -32.53 35.93 -2.68
CA GLU A 462 -33.54 36.46 -3.62
C GLU A 462 -33.05 37.85 -4.03
N VAL A 463 -32.61 37.94 -5.26
CA VAL A 463 -32.33 39.26 -5.92
C VAL A 463 -33.68 39.92 -6.13
N LEU A 464 -33.98 40.87 -5.24
CA LEU A 464 -35.09 41.83 -5.39
C LEU A 464 -34.82 42.79 -6.53
#